data_b03856d31c01fecb01dad8923292a2c1
#
_entry.id   b03856d31c01fecb01dad8923292a2c1
#
_cell.length_a   1.000
_cell.length_b   1.000
_cell.length_c   1.000
_cell.angle_alpha   90.00
_cell.angle_beta   90.00
_cell.angle_gamma   90.00
#
_symmetry.space_group_name_H-M   'P 1'
#
loop_
_entity.id
_entity.type
_entity.pdbx_description
1 polymer ?
#
loop_
_entity_poly.entity_id
_entity_poly.type
_entity_poly.pdbx_seq_one_letter_code
_entity_poly.pdbx_strand_id
1 'polypeptide(L)'
;MTTVSVIGCGHMGSALIQGLSAAGTHRVTACDLDTDALEAIEPYCAETTTDVASATAGAEVVFVAVTPDVVGAVLDELDLSPDQTLVTIAAGVPRDFVAGHTDATVVRLMPNLAAETRTMAAAVAWDAPDETVGELLDDLGEYVVIDEALMDVATALNGSGPAFVYYLIKAMQESGVAEGMDPADARTLAAQTFKGAAETVLRSEESLEDLIDAVATEGGTTIEGMRVLWESDADAAVADAVHAAADRSRELADGLDDE
;
A
#
# COMPACT_ATOMS: atom_id res chain seq x y z
N MET A 1 15.62 16.32 6.99
CA MET A 1 15.98 15.58 5.75
C MET A 1 16.38 14.20 6.21
N THR A 2 15.47 13.26 6.10
CA THR A 2 15.62 11.89 6.59
C THR A 2 16.41 11.05 5.58
N THR A 3 17.31 10.22 6.06
CA THR A 3 18.05 9.25 5.25
C THR A 3 17.33 7.90 5.29
N VAL A 4 16.90 7.45 4.12
CA VAL A 4 16.08 6.25 3.95
C VAL A 4 16.81 5.24 3.06
N SER A 5 16.84 3.99 3.47
CA SER A 5 17.24 2.88 2.62
C SER A 5 16.03 2.04 2.25
N VAL A 6 15.94 1.60 1.01
CA VAL A 6 14.92 0.65 0.55
C VAL A 6 15.60 -0.56 -0.03
N ILE A 7 15.40 -1.71 0.59
CA ILE A 7 15.95 -3.01 0.18
C ILE A 7 14.85 -3.78 -0.55
N GLY A 8 15.08 -4.05 -1.82
CA GLY A 8 14.10 -4.58 -2.76
C GLY A 8 13.49 -3.47 -3.62
N CYS A 9 13.80 -3.47 -4.91
CA CYS A 9 13.34 -2.49 -5.92
C CYS A 9 12.27 -3.08 -6.86
N GLY A 10 11.52 -4.07 -6.38
CA GLY A 10 10.33 -4.58 -7.06
C GLY A 10 9.21 -3.52 -7.11
N HIS A 11 7.99 -3.91 -7.49
CA HIS A 11 6.89 -2.96 -7.67
C HIS A 11 6.65 -2.06 -6.45
N MET A 12 6.63 -2.65 -5.23
CA MET A 12 6.32 -1.88 -4.03
C MET A 12 7.50 -1.01 -3.58
N GLY A 13 8.73 -1.54 -3.59
CA GLY A 13 9.92 -0.75 -3.26
C GLY A 13 10.11 0.42 -4.21
N SER A 14 9.91 0.20 -5.51
CA SER A 14 9.96 1.27 -6.52
C SER A 14 8.88 2.34 -6.28
N ALA A 15 7.67 1.96 -5.92
CA ALA A 15 6.59 2.91 -5.62
C ALA A 15 6.92 3.78 -4.38
N LEU A 16 7.47 3.18 -3.31
CA LEU A 16 7.94 3.90 -2.13
C LEU A 16 9.08 4.88 -2.49
N ILE A 17 10.08 4.40 -3.22
CA ILE A 17 11.22 5.23 -3.65
C ILE A 17 10.74 6.43 -4.45
N GLN A 18 9.87 6.24 -5.44
CA GLN A 18 9.35 7.31 -6.28
C GLN A 18 8.54 8.33 -5.46
N GLY A 19 7.68 7.86 -4.56
CA GLY A 19 6.89 8.72 -3.69
C GLY A 19 7.76 9.57 -2.74
N LEU A 20 8.74 8.95 -2.08
CA LEU A 20 9.68 9.64 -1.19
C LEU A 20 10.56 10.64 -1.95
N SER A 21 11.02 10.27 -3.15
CA SER A 21 11.77 11.17 -4.02
C SER A 21 10.93 12.39 -4.43
N ALA A 22 9.65 12.16 -4.77
CA ALA A 22 8.73 13.23 -5.17
C ALA A 22 8.38 14.18 -4.01
N ALA A 23 8.45 13.72 -2.76
CA ALA A 23 8.33 14.60 -1.58
C ALA A 23 9.47 15.62 -1.49
N GLY A 24 10.67 15.26 -1.95
CA GLY A 24 11.82 16.16 -2.04
C GLY A 24 12.49 16.48 -0.71
N THR A 25 12.08 15.82 0.37
CA THR A 25 12.53 16.04 1.75
C THR A 25 13.44 14.91 2.28
N HIS A 26 13.64 13.84 1.49
CA HIS A 26 14.36 12.65 1.90
C HIS A 26 15.55 12.34 0.99
N ARG A 27 16.54 11.65 1.53
CA ARG A 27 17.65 11.08 0.79
C ARG A 27 17.46 9.56 0.71
N VAL A 28 17.16 9.07 -0.45
CA VAL A 28 16.82 7.65 -0.65
C VAL A 28 18.02 6.91 -1.25
N THR A 29 18.42 5.80 -0.62
CA THR A 29 19.35 4.79 -1.15
C THR A 29 18.54 3.55 -1.51
N ALA A 30 18.69 3.05 -2.72
CA ALA A 30 18.04 1.83 -3.21
C ALA A 30 19.04 0.67 -3.23
N CYS A 31 18.59 -0.51 -2.78
CA CYS A 31 19.37 -1.73 -2.78
C CYS A 31 18.57 -2.88 -3.41
N ASP A 32 19.14 -3.53 -4.42
CA ASP A 32 18.58 -4.75 -5.03
C ASP A 32 19.71 -5.56 -5.66
N LEU A 33 19.54 -6.88 -5.75
CA LEU A 33 20.46 -7.75 -6.50
C LEU A 33 20.23 -7.65 -8.00
N ASP A 34 19.04 -7.26 -8.44
CA ASP A 34 18.69 -7.02 -9.84
C ASP A 34 19.16 -5.63 -10.29
N THR A 35 20.22 -5.63 -11.09
CA THR A 35 20.81 -4.38 -11.62
C THR A 35 19.89 -3.65 -12.61
N ASP A 36 19.00 -4.36 -13.30
CA ASP A 36 18.03 -3.74 -14.21
C ASP A 36 16.95 -2.98 -13.40
N ALA A 37 16.54 -3.53 -12.25
CA ALA A 37 15.66 -2.85 -11.32
C ALA A 37 16.32 -1.60 -10.73
N LEU A 38 17.61 -1.67 -10.37
CA LEU A 38 18.38 -0.52 -9.89
C LEU A 38 18.52 0.57 -10.97
N GLU A 39 18.81 0.21 -12.21
CA GLU A 39 18.91 1.16 -13.33
C GLU A 39 17.57 1.89 -13.55
N ALA A 40 16.45 1.18 -13.45
CA ALA A 40 15.12 1.77 -13.62
C ALA A 40 14.76 2.80 -12.54
N ILE A 41 15.26 2.62 -11.30
CA ILE A 41 14.94 3.47 -10.16
C ILE A 41 16.01 4.54 -9.86
N GLU A 42 17.20 4.45 -10.46
CA GLU A 42 18.33 5.37 -10.25
C GLU A 42 17.94 6.86 -10.31
N PRO A 43 17.07 7.33 -11.23
CA PRO A 43 16.71 8.74 -11.30
C PRO A 43 16.02 9.31 -10.05
N TYR A 44 15.50 8.44 -9.19
CA TYR A 44 14.77 8.80 -7.99
C TYR A 44 15.60 8.64 -6.71
N CYS A 45 16.84 8.16 -6.83
CA CYS A 45 17.70 7.82 -5.71
C CYS A 45 18.88 8.77 -5.60
N ALA A 46 19.37 8.94 -4.40
CA ALA A 46 20.67 9.58 -4.15
C ALA A 46 21.81 8.61 -4.42
N GLU A 47 21.56 7.30 -4.23
CA GLU A 47 22.52 6.23 -4.41
C GLU A 47 21.80 4.91 -4.71
N THR A 48 22.42 4.05 -5.51
CA THR A 48 21.97 2.66 -5.74
C THR A 48 23.14 1.71 -5.48
N THR A 49 22.86 0.55 -4.91
CA THR A 49 23.89 -0.46 -4.59
C THR A 49 23.29 -1.87 -4.60
N THR A 50 24.14 -2.88 -4.76
CA THR A 50 23.79 -4.29 -4.59
C THR A 50 24.22 -4.83 -3.22
N ASP A 51 24.85 -4.01 -2.38
CA ASP A 51 25.40 -4.37 -1.09
C ASP A 51 24.52 -3.82 0.04
N VAL A 52 23.90 -4.73 0.80
CA VAL A 52 22.96 -4.41 1.88
C VAL A 52 23.63 -3.59 2.99
N ALA A 53 24.86 -3.93 3.38
CA ALA A 53 25.57 -3.22 4.44
C ALA A 53 25.89 -1.78 4.03
N SER A 54 26.28 -1.56 2.77
CA SER A 54 26.50 -0.21 2.25
C SER A 54 25.20 0.59 2.18
N ALA A 55 24.08 -0.05 1.81
CA ALA A 55 22.78 0.60 1.71
C ALA A 55 22.29 1.11 3.05
N THR A 56 22.49 0.34 4.12
CA THR A 56 21.97 0.64 5.47
C THR A 56 22.88 1.50 6.31
N ALA A 57 24.15 1.66 5.90
CA ALA A 57 25.11 2.49 6.60
C ALA A 57 24.67 3.97 6.64
N GLY A 58 24.26 4.44 7.81
CA GLY A 58 23.81 5.84 8.02
C GLY A 58 22.37 6.13 7.60
N ALA A 59 21.57 5.11 7.25
CA ALA A 59 20.12 5.27 7.10
C ALA A 59 19.45 5.41 8.48
N GLU A 60 18.54 6.35 8.63
CA GLU A 60 17.70 6.48 9.83
C GLU A 60 16.57 5.46 9.78
N VAL A 61 16.02 5.22 8.59
CA VAL A 61 14.93 4.26 8.36
C VAL A 61 15.30 3.31 7.22
N VAL A 62 15.14 2.01 7.44
CA VAL A 62 15.40 0.95 6.48
C VAL A 62 14.09 0.23 6.15
N PHE A 63 13.63 0.34 4.90
CA PHE A 63 12.49 -0.43 4.40
C PHE A 63 12.98 -1.76 3.83
N VAL A 64 12.39 -2.86 4.29
CA VAL A 64 12.56 -4.20 3.71
C VAL A 64 11.34 -4.49 2.84
N ALA A 65 11.54 -4.35 1.52
CA ALA A 65 10.50 -4.38 0.48
C ALA A 65 10.66 -5.59 -0.46
N VAL A 66 11.12 -6.69 0.08
CA VAL A 66 11.30 -7.97 -0.65
C VAL A 66 10.09 -8.89 -0.43
N THR A 67 10.00 -9.96 -1.21
CA THR A 67 8.96 -10.99 -1.05
C THR A 67 9.15 -11.79 0.25
N PRO A 68 8.07 -12.31 0.85
CA PRO A 68 8.14 -12.99 2.15
C PRO A 68 9.19 -14.10 2.24
N ASP A 69 9.36 -14.88 1.17
CA ASP A 69 10.30 -16.01 1.06
C ASP A 69 11.78 -15.63 1.14
N VAL A 70 12.13 -14.36 0.91
CA VAL A 70 13.53 -13.88 1.01
C VAL A 70 13.77 -12.94 2.19
N VAL A 71 12.75 -12.61 2.98
CA VAL A 71 12.90 -11.70 4.12
C VAL A 71 13.95 -12.21 5.11
N GLY A 72 13.91 -13.50 5.49
CA GLY A 72 14.86 -14.08 6.43
C GLY A 72 16.31 -13.91 5.97
N ALA A 73 16.58 -14.20 4.70
CA ALA A 73 17.92 -14.06 4.13
C ALA A 73 18.41 -12.60 4.14
N VAL A 74 17.51 -11.65 3.86
CA VAL A 74 17.85 -10.21 3.94
C VAL A 74 18.12 -9.79 5.38
N LEU A 75 17.30 -10.24 6.33
CA LEU A 75 17.48 -9.92 7.76
C LEU A 75 18.82 -10.44 8.30
N ASP A 76 19.28 -11.60 7.85
CA ASP A 76 20.57 -12.17 8.24
C ASP A 76 21.79 -11.35 7.74
N GLU A 77 21.60 -10.54 6.69
CA GLU A 77 22.63 -9.64 6.16
C GLU A 77 22.59 -8.24 6.80
N LEU A 78 21.52 -7.91 7.56
CA LEU A 78 21.35 -6.63 8.20
C LEU A 78 22.12 -6.54 9.52
N ASP A 79 22.88 -5.45 9.67
CA ASP A 79 23.52 -5.07 10.95
C ASP A 79 23.05 -3.66 11.31
N LEU A 80 21.84 -3.57 11.90
CA LEU A 80 21.21 -2.31 12.27
C LEU A 80 21.44 -1.98 13.74
N SER A 81 21.72 -0.72 14.01
CA SER A 81 21.85 -0.22 15.37
C SER A 81 20.47 0.06 16.02
N PRO A 82 20.38 0.12 17.36
CA PRO A 82 19.14 0.49 18.07
C PRO A 82 18.61 1.89 17.75
N ASP A 83 19.43 2.76 17.16
CA ASP A 83 19.03 4.12 16.76
C ASP A 83 18.38 4.16 15.35
N GLN A 84 18.33 3.02 14.67
CA GLN A 84 17.70 2.88 13.35
C GLN A 84 16.31 2.25 13.49
N THR A 85 15.42 2.54 12.53
CA THR A 85 14.12 1.90 12.45
C THR A 85 14.04 1.02 11.20
N LEU A 86 13.67 -0.25 11.41
CA LEU A 86 13.39 -1.19 10.33
C LEU A 86 11.88 -1.23 10.06
N VAL A 87 11.49 -0.93 8.83
CA VAL A 87 10.11 -1.01 8.38
C VAL A 87 9.97 -2.21 7.44
N THR A 88 9.27 -3.26 7.87
CA THR A 88 8.93 -4.39 7.00
C THR A 88 7.60 -4.16 6.31
N ILE A 89 7.54 -4.43 5.00
CA ILE A 89 6.31 -4.36 4.21
C ILE A 89 5.89 -5.72 3.64
N ALA A 90 6.58 -6.78 4.03
CA ALA A 90 6.31 -8.12 3.52
C ALA A 90 4.96 -8.65 4.06
N ALA A 91 4.08 -9.06 3.14
CA ALA A 91 2.80 -9.66 3.50
C ALA A 91 3.01 -10.98 4.25
N GLY A 92 2.25 -11.20 5.32
CA GLY A 92 2.33 -12.42 6.11
C GLY A 92 3.52 -12.50 7.08
N VAL A 93 4.52 -11.60 7.03
CA VAL A 93 5.68 -11.63 7.93
C VAL A 93 5.36 -10.90 9.24
N PRO A 94 5.29 -11.61 10.39
CA PRO A 94 5.02 -10.98 11.68
C PRO A 94 6.17 -10.08 12.14
N ARG A 95 5.83 -9.04 12.88
CA ARG A 95 6.81 -8.11 13.46
C ARG A 95 7.77 -8.79 14.42
N ASP A 96 7.27 -9.72 15.24
CA ASP A 96 8.10 -10.50 16.20
C ASP A 96 9.14 -11.34 15.48
N PHE A 97 8.84 -11.90 14.31
CA PHE A 97 9.83 -12.59 13.49
C PHE A 97 10.98 -11.64 13.10
N VAL A 98 10.66 -10.45 12.61
CA VAL A 98 11.66 -9.45 12.21
C VAL A 98 12.46 -8.96 13.42
N ALA A 99 11.80 -8.70 14.54
CA ALA A 99 12.44 -8.26 15.79
C ALA A 99 13.40 -9.29 16.37
N GLY A 100 13.24 -10.57 16.06
CA GLY A 100 14.18 -11.62 16.44
C GLY A 100 15.53 -11.54 15.72
N HIS A 101 15.67 -10.76 14.66
CA HIS A 101 16.87 -10.65 13.82
C HIS A 101 17.59 -9.30 13.96
N THR A 102 17.09 -8.35 14.74
CA THR A 102 17.67 -7.01 14.83
C THR A 102 17.47 -6.38 16.20
N ASP A 103 18.40 -5.49 16.59
CA ASP A 103 18.27 -4.63 17.76
C ASP A 103 17.57 -3.28 17.42
N ALA A 104 17.27 -3.02 16.15
CA ALA A 104 16.57 -1.82 15.71
C ALA A 104 15.09 -1.83 16.11
N THR A 105 14.46 -0.66 16.16
CA THR A 105 13.01 -0.56 16.29
C THR A 105 12.32 -1.14 15.06
N VAL A 106 11.33 -2.03 15.25
CA VAL A 106 10.62 -2.67 14.14
C VAL A 106 9.22 -2.11 13.99
N VAL A 107 8.91 -1.67 12.78
CA VAL A 107 7.58 -1.23 12.35
C VAL A 107 7.09 -2.18 11.24
N ARG A 108 5.87 -2.67 11.35
CA ARG A 108 5.21 -3.39 10.26
C ARG A 108 4.27 -2.44 9.54
N LEU A 109 4.48 -2.31 8.25
CA LEU A 109 3.71 -1.45 7.36
C LEU A 109 3.09 -2.28 6.25
N MET A 110 1.82 -2.07 5.99
CA MET A 110 1.15 -2.59 4.80
C MET A 110 0.76 -1.41 3.89
N PRO A 111 1.61 -1.04 2.94
CA PRO A 111 1.35 0.02 1.98
C PRO A 111 0.59 -0.49 0.75
N ASN A 112 0.30 0.41 -0.19
CA ASN A 112 -0.11 0.05 -1.54
C ASN A 112 0.65 0.85 -2.61
N LEU A 113 0.50 0.44 -3.86
CA LEU A 113 1.22 1.03 -5.00
C LEU A 113 0.93 2.52 -5.24
N ALA A 114 -0.13 3.06 -4.65
CA ALA A 114 -0.43 4.49 -4.75
C ALA A 114 0.59 5.36 -3.98
N ALA A 115 1.56 4.77 -3.28
CA ALA A 115 2.74 5.44 -2.76
C ALA A 115 3.49 6.21 -3.86
N GLU A 116 3.59 5.67 -5.07
CA GLU A 116 4.19 6.32 -6.23
C GLU A 116 3.59 7.71 -6.52
N THR A 117 2.30 7.86 -6.30
CA THR A 117 1.56 9.12 -6.55
C THR A 117 1.29 9.91 -5.28
N ARG A 118 1.85 9.50 -4.14
CA ARG A 118 1.65 10.12 -2.83
C ARG A 118 0.17 10.16 -2.41
N THR A 119 -0.54 9.10 -2.74
CA THR A 119 -1.94 8.84 -2.38
C THR A 119 -2.10 7.44 -1.82
N MET A 120 -1.05 6.98 -1.14
CA MET A 120 -1.00 5.68 -0.49
C MET A 120 -2.09 5.57 0.58
N ALA A 121 -2.71 4.41 0.67
CA ALA A 121 -3.37 3.97 1.88
C ALA A 121 -2.48 2.93 2.57
N ALA A 122 -2.22 3.10 3.86
CA ALA A 122 -1.40 2.16 4.59
C ALA A 122 -1.97 1.80 5.97
N ALA A 123 -1.67 0.59 6.43
CA ALA A 123 -1.86 0.15 7.80
C ALA A 123 -0.50 -0.01 8.49
N VAL A 124 -0.40 0.44 9.73
CA VAL A 124 0.84 0.43 10.51
C VAL A 124 0.61 -0.30 11.83
N ALA A 125 1.55 -1.17 12.19
CA ALA A 125 1.66 -1.75 13.52
C ALA A 125 3.04 -1.48 14.10
N TRP A 126 3.09 -0.84 15.29
CA TRP A 126 4.27 -0.53 16.07
C TRP A 126 3.97 -0.58 17.56
N ASP A 127 5.00 -0.73 18.40
CA ASP A 127 4.82 -0.70 19.86
C ASP A 127 4.63 0.71 20.40
N ALA A 128 5.31 1.68 19.78
CA ALA A 128 5.20 3.10 20.05
C ALA A 128 5.30 3.88 18.74
N PRO A 129 4.62 5.02 18.61
CA PRO A 129 4.75 5.88 17.44
C PRO A 129 6.21 6.28 17.22
N ASP A 130 6.68 6.13 15.98
CA ASP A 130 7.96 6.63 15.50
C ASP A 130 7.72 7.89 14.67
N GLU A 131 8.18 9.03 15.18
CA GLU A 131 7.92 10.33 14.53
C GLU A 131 8.55 10.40 13.14
N THR A 132 9.76 9.80 12.96
CA THR A 132 10.45 9.80 11.66
C THR A 132 9.70 8.97 10.64
N VAL A 133 9.23 7.77 11.02
CA VAL A 133 8.40 6.94 10.15
C VAL A 133 7.07 7.64 9.86
N GLY A 134 6.44 8.26 10.87
CA GLY A 134 5.21 9.03 10.68
C GLY A 134 5.34 10.10 9.61
N GLU A 135 6.40 10.92 9.65
CA GLU A 135 6.68 11.94 8.63
C GLU A 135 6.86 11.34 7.22
N LEU A 136 7.53 10.19 7.11
CA LEU A 136 7.68 9.49 5.83
C LEU A 136 6.34 9.01 5.28
N LEU A 137 5.46 8.51 6.15
CA LEU A 137 4.15 8.02 5.76
C LEU A 137 3.20 9.16 5.37
N ASP A 138 3.22 10.28 6.08
CA ASP A 138 2.48 11.51 5.76
C ASP A 138 2.87 12.06 4.37
N ASP A 139 4.14 11.93 4.01
CA ASP A 139 4.62 12.32 2.67
C ASP A 139 4.17 11.34 1.57
N LEU A 140 3.81 10.12 1.90
CA LEU A 140 3.37 9.09 0.94
C LEU A 140 1.85 8.99 0.80
N GLY A 141 1.07 9.42 1.80
CA GLY A 141 -0.39 9.37 1.76
C GLY A 141 -1.03 9.33 3.14
N GLU A 142 -2.10 8.55 3.28
CA GLU A 142 -2.84 8.40 4.52
C GLU A 142 -2.53 7.04 5.16
N TYR A 143 -2.38 6.99 6.49
CA TYR A 143 -2.18 5.74 7.19
C TYR A 143 -3.05 5.64 8.45
N VAL A 144 -3.31 4.42 8.86
CA VAL A 144 -3.99 4.11 10.11
C VAL A 144 -3.13 3.18 10.96
N VAL A 145 -3.09 3.44 12.25
CA VAL A 145 -2.44 2.55 13.22
C VAL A 145 -3.44 1.50 13.66
N ILE A 146 -3.06 0.24 13.55
CA ILE A 146 -3.92 -0.90 13.88
C ILE A 146 -3.21 -1.89 14.80
N ASP A 147 -3.98 -2.75 15.45
CA ASP A 147 -3.45 -3.97 16.06
C ASP A 147 -2.86 -4.87 14.96
N GLU A 148 -1.68 -5.43 15.18
CA GLU A 148 -1.03 -6.31 14.22
C GLU A 148 -1.87 -7.52 13.83
N ALA A 149 -2.71 -8.02 14.72
CA ALA A 149 -3.66 -9.10 14.44
C ALA A 149 -4.66 -8.77 13.31
N LEU A 150 -4.82 -7.49 12.96
CA LEU A 150 -5.68 -7.02 11.87
C LEU A 150 -4.91 -6.80 10.55
N MET A 151 -3.60 -7.06 10.52
CA MET A 151 -2.76 -6.76 9.36
C MET A 151 -3.18 -7.54 8.10
N ASP A 152 -3.66 -8.78 8.24
CA ASP A 152 -4.15 -9.56 7.09
C ASP A 152 -5.42 -8.97 6.48
N VAL A 153 -6.31 -8.45 7.32
CA VAL A 153 -7.51 -7.73 6.86
C VAL A 153 -7.11 -6.42 6.18
N ALA A 154 -6.15 -5.70 6.75
CA ALA A 154 -5.60 -4.50 6.13
C ALA A 154 -4.97 -4.82 4.77
N THR A 155 -4.17 -5.90 4.67
CA THR A 155 -3.60 -6.37 3.40
C THR A 155 -4.69 -6.59 2.33
N ALA A 156 -5.82 -7.16 2.71
CA ALA A 156 -6.94 -7.34 1.79
C ALA A 156 -7.58 -6.01 1.37
N LEU A 157 -7.77 -5.07 2.31
CA LEU A 157 -8.44 -3.79 2.08
C LEU A 157 -7.58 -2.82 1.28
N ASN A 158 -6.34 -2.58 1.69
CA ASN A 158 -5.50 -1.56 1.08
C ASN A 158 -4.39 -2.11 0.17
N GLY A 159 -3.85 -3.29 0.43
CA GLY A 159 -2.87 -3.95 -0.42
C GLY A 159 -3.49 -4.51 -1.70
N SER A 160 -4.56 -5.32 -1.57
CA SER A 160 -5.31 -5.90 -2.69
C SER A 160 -6.39 -4.96 -3.26
N GLY A 161 -6.91 -4.06 -2.43
CA GLY A 161 -8.01 -3.14 -2.75
C GLY A 161 -7.87 -2.38 -4.05
N PRO A 162 -6.70 -1.84 -4.44
CA PRO A 162 -6.54 -1.17 -5.72
C PRO A 162 -6.98 -2.02 -6.92
N ALA A 163 -6.71 -3.34 -6.91
CA ALA A 163 -7.15 -4.23 -7.97
C ALA A 163 -8.68 -4.36 -8.03
N PHE A 164 -9.36 -4.37 -6.89
CA PHE A 164 -10.82 -4.39 -6.82
C PHE A 164 -11.41 -3.10 -7.37
N VAL A 165 -10.81 -1.95 -7.02
CA VAL A 165 -11.21 -0.64 -7.56
C VAL A 165 -10.99 -0.57 -9.08
N TYR A 166 -9.85 -1.06 -9.59
CA TYR A 166 -9.61 -1.12 -11.03
C TYR A 166 -10.64 -1.99 -11.77
N TYR A 167 -11.05 -3.10 -11.16
CA TYR A 167 -12.11 -3.96 -11.70
C TYR A 167 -13.45 -3.21 -11.82
N LEU A 168 -13.83 -2.46 -10.77
CA LEU A 168 -15.06 -1.66 -10.77
C LEU A 168 -14.99 -0.50 -11.77
N ILE A 169 -13.87 0.22 -11.85
CA ILE A 169 -13.64 1.27 -12.85
C ILE A 169 -13.76 0.70 -14.26
N LYS A 170 -13.17 -0.49 -14.50
CA LYS A 170 -13.26 -1.18 -15.79
C LYS A 170 -14.72 -1.51 -16.14
N ALA A 171 -15.51 -2.03 -15.21
CA ALA A 171 -16.91 -2.35 -15.44
C ALA A 171 -17.74 -1.09 -15.82
N MET A 172 -17.51 0.03 -15.15
CA MET A 172 -18.14 1.31 -15.48
C MET A 172 -17.70 1.83 -16.86
N GLN A 173 -16.41 1.75 -17.18
CA GLN A 173 -15.87 2.12 -18.48
C GLN A 173 -16.52 1.29 -19.60
N GLU A 174 -16.56 -0.04 -19.47
CA GLU A 174 -17.11 -0.95 -20.47
C GLU A 174 -18.61 -0.68 -20.70
N SER A 175 -19.35 -0.37 -19.63
CA SER A 175 -20.76 0.03 -19.73
C SER A 175 -20.94 1.34 -20.51
N GLY A 176 -20.12 2.36 -20.25
CA GLY A 176 -20.16 3.61 -21.01
C GLY A 176 -19.82 3.42 -22.49
N VAL A 177 -18.82 2.57 -22.79
CA VAL A 177 -18.47 2.24 -24.18
C VAL A 177 -19.60 1.48 -24.88
N ALA A 178 -20.30 0.59 -24.21
CA ALA A 178 -21.43 -0.13 -24.76
C ALA A 178 -22.59 0.81 -25.15
N GLU A 179 -22.74 1.94 -24.44
CA GLU A 179 -23.72 3.00 -24.76
C GLU A 179 -23.19 4.05 -25.76
N GLY A 180 -22.01 3.83 -26.34
CA GLY A 180 -21.44 4.62 -27.43
C GLY A 180 -20.48 5.73 -27.04
N MET A 181 -19.98 5.76 -25.77
CA MET A 181 -18.93 6.69 -25.37
C MET A 181 -17.57 6.29 -25.98
N ASP A 182 -16.71 7.29 -26.20
CA ASP A 182 -15.31 7.04 -26.49
C ASP A 182 -14.64 6.30 -25.30
N PRO A 183 -13.82 5.27 -25.55
CA PRO A 183 -13.17 4.49 -24.47
C PRO A 183 -12.29 5.32 -23.53
N ALA A 184 -11.61 6.35 -24.03
CA ALA A 184 -10.75 7.22 -23.20
C ALA A 184 -11.60 8.15 -22.32
N ASP A 185 -12.70 8.68 -22.86
CA ASP A 185 -13.63 9.51 -22.11
C ASP A 185 -14.33 8.70 -21.02
N ALA A 186 -14.85 7.51 -21.35
CA ALA A 186 -15.49 6.61 -20.39
C ALA A 186 -14.53 6.23 -19.25
N ARG A 187 -13.26 5.90 -19.57
CA ARG A 187 -12.21 5.62 -18.58
C ARG A 187 -11.97 6.82 -17.67
N THR A 188 -11.82 8.00 -18.24
CA THR A 188 -11.56 9.23 -17.49
C THR A 188 -12.69 9.55 -16.52
N LEU A 189 -13.94 9.49 -16.98
CA LEU A 189 -15.12 9.73 -16.15
C LEU A 189 -15.23 8.70 -15.02
N ALA A 190 -15.07 7.42 -15.31
CA ALA A 190 -15.12 6.37 -14.29
C ALA A 190 -14.05 6.58 -13.23
N ALA A 191 -12.78 6.73 -13.63
CA ALA A 191 -11.66 6.91 -12.69
C ALA A 191 -11.82 8.18 -11.85
N GLN A 192 -12.21 9.31 -12.46
CA GLN A 192 -12.39 10.56 -11.74
C GLN A 192 -13.60 10.50 -10.78
N THR A 193 -14.63 9.73 -11.10
CA THR A 193 -15.77 9.50 -10.21
C THR A 193 -15.34 8.77 -8.94
N PHE A 194 -14.56 7.67 -9.06
CA PHE A 194 -13.99 6.97 -7.88
C PHE A 194 -13.12 7.88 -7.03
N LYS A 195 -12.22 8.63 -7.66
CA LYS A 195 -11.37 9.60 -6.96
C LYS A 195 -12.19 10.63 -6.20
N GLY A 196 -13.20 11.24 -6.85
CA GLY A 196 -14.03 12.26 -6.23
C GLY A 196 -14.87 11.73 -5.08
N ALA A 197 -15.45 10.53 -5.24
CA ALA A 197 -16.22 9.89 -4.18
C ALA A 197 -15.34 9.55 -2.97
N ALA A 198 -14.15 8.97 -3.19
CA ALA A 198 -13.20 8.68 -2.11
C ALA A 198 -12.77 9.96 -1.37
N GLU A 199 -12.45 11.02 -2.10
CA GLU A 199 -12.08 12.32 -1.53
C GLU A 199 -13.21 12.93 -0.68
N THR A 200 -14.47 12.75 -1.11
CA THR A 200 -15.64 13.20 -0.33
C THR A 200 -15.74 12.42 0.98
N VAL A 201 -15.59 11.10 0.94
CA VAL A 201 -15.62 10.25 2.15
C VAL A 201 -14.53 10.65 3.14
N LEU A 202 -13.30 10.86 2.67
CA LEU A 202 -12.16 11.23 3.52
C LEU A 202 -12.33 12.60 4.20
N ARG A 203 -13.12 13.50 3.62
CA ARG A 203 -13.34 14.87 4.13
C ARG A 203 -14.66 15.08 4.86
N SER A 204 -15.59 14.13 4.74
CA SER A 204 -16.91 14.22 5.35
C SER A 204 -16.95 13.49 6.69
N GLU A 205 -17.74 14.02 7.62
CA GLU A 205 -18.11 13.33 8.85
C GLU A 205 -19.45 12.57 8.71
N GLU A 206 -20.11 12.67 7.53
CA GLU A 206 -21.37 11.98 7.24
C GLU A 206 -21.15 10.48 7.07
N SER A 207 -22.19 9.69 7.38
CA SER A 207 -22.14 8.25 7.11
C SER A 207 -22.14 7.96 5.61
N LEU A 208 -21.66 6.77 5.21
CA LEU A 208 -21.72 6.35 3.80
C LEU A 208 -23.15 6.30 3.29
N GLU A 209 -24.10 5.91 4.14
CA GLU A 209 -25.54 5.91 3.85
C GLU A 209 -26.05 7.33 3.54
N ASP A 210 -25.70 8.32 4.35
CA ASP A 210 -26.10 9.71 4.13
C ASP A 210 -25.49 10.26 2.82
N LEU A 211 -24.25 9.93 2.53
CA LEU A 211 -23.57 10.32 1.26
C LEU A 211 -24.25 9.67 0.04
N ILE A 212 -24.70 8.41 0.15
CA ILE A 212 -25.47 7.73 -0.90
C ILE A 212 -26.81 8.43 -1.08
N ASP A 213 -27.54 8.70 -0.01
CA ASP A 213 -28.87 9.34 -0.05
C ASP A 213 -28.79 10.77 -0.63
N ALA A 214 -27.72 11.50 -0.35
CA ALA A 214 -27.50 12.83 -0.92
C ALA A 214 -27.44 12.84 -2.46
N VAL A 215 -27.00 11.74 -3.07
CA VAL A 215 -26.89 11.58 -4.52
C VAL A 215 -28.09 10.83 -5.11
N ALA A 216 -28.68 9.88 -4.37
CA ALA A 216 -29.75 8.99 -4.81
C ALA A 216 -31.15 9.60 -4.54
N THR A 217 -31.43 10.77 -5.11
CA THR A 217 -32.70 11.46 -4.91
C THR A 217 -33.88 10.77 -5.60
N GLU A 218 -35.09 10.87 -5.02
CA GLU A 218 -36.33 10.29 -5.56
C GLU A 218 -36.62 10.81 -6.98
N GLY A 219 -36.89 9.89 -7.90
CA GLY A 219 -37.15 10.21 -9.32
C GLY A 219 -35.89 10.55 -10.13
N GLY A 220 -34.69 10.50 -9.51
CA GLY A 220 -33.43 10.72 -10.21
C GLY A 220 -32.87 9.45 -10.87
N THR A 221 -31.83 9.61 -11.69
CA THR A 221 -31.16 8.48 -12.37
C THR A 221 -30.39 7.60 -11.41
N THR A 222 -29.83 8.20 -10.37
CA THR A 222 -29.00 7.48 -9.38
C THR A 222 -29.79 6.45 -8.60
N ILE A 223 -31.01 6.79 -8.14
CA ILE A 223 -31.84 5.85 -7.38
C ILE A 223 -32.23 4.62 -8.20
N GLU A 224 -32.46 4.77 -9.53
CA GLU A 224 -32.76 3.64 -10.42
C GLU A 224 -31.52 2.70 -10.54
N GLY A 225 -30.31 3.26 -10.64
CA GLY A 225 -29.08 2.48 -10.62
C GLY A 225 -28.84 1.79 -9.27
N MET A 226 -29.07 2.49 -8.15
CA MET A 226 -28.93 1.94 -6.81
C MET A 226 -29.87 0.78 -6.53
N ARG A 227 -31.12 0.81 -7.07
CA ARG A 227 -32.02 -0.35 -6.95
C ARG A 227 -31.44 -1.62 -7.55
N VAL A 228 -30.78 -1.52 -8.71
CA VAL A 228 -30.09 -2.67 -9.33
C VAL A 228 -28.99 -3.20 -8.45
N LEU A 229 -28.19 -2.32 -7.82
CA LEU A 229 -27.12 -2.73 -6.92
C LEU A 229 -27.66 -3.35 -5.64
N TRP A 230 -28.67 -2.77 -5.02
CA TRP A 230 -29.29 -3.31 -3.78
C TRP A 230 -30.04 -4.63 -3.99
N GLU A 231 -30.54 -4.90 -5.20
CA GLU A 231 -31.18 -6.17 -5.54
C GLU A 231 -30.19 -7.24 -6.04
N SER A 232 -28.90 -6.90 -6.17
CA SER A 232 -27.83 -7.79 -6.61
C SER A 232 -27.03 -8.35 -5.43
N ASP A 233 -26.12 -9.27 -5.71
CA ASP A 233 -25.17 -9.84 -4.74
C ASP A 233 -23.82 -9.05 -4.73
N ALA A 234 -23.81 -7.78 -5.16
CA ALA A 234 -22.58 -7.00 -5.34
C ALA A 234 -21.83 -6.78 -4.03
N ASP A 235 -22.53 -6.50 -2.95
CA ASP A 235 -21.99 -6.34 -1.59
C ASP A 235 -21.36 -7.64 -1.08
N ALA A 236 -22.06 -8.76 -1.25
CA ALA A 236 -21.54 -10.08 -0.89
C ALA A 236 -20.29 -10.44 -1.71
N ALA A 237 -20.29 -10.17 -3.01
CA ALA A 237 -19.13 -10.43 -3.86
C ALA A 237 -17.88 -9.62 -3.46
N VAL A 238 -18.07 -8.36 -3.05
CA VAL A 238 -16.98 -7.53 -2.53
C VAL A 238 -16.48 -8.06 -1.19
N ALA A 239 -17.39 -8.45 -0.27
CA ALA A 239 -17.03 -9.05 1.01
C ALA A 239 -16.24 -10.35 0.81
N ASP A 240 -16.70 -11.23 -0.08
CA ASP A 240 -16.02 -12.50 -0.39
C ASP A 240 -14.62 -12.26 -0.98
N ALA A 241 -14.44 -11.26 -1.83
CA ALA A 241 -13.13 -10.91 -2.38
C ALA A 241 -12.16 -10.44 -1.28
N VAL A 242 -12.62 -9.61 -0.34
CA VAL A 242 -11.83 -9.17 0.81
C VAL A 242 -11.48 -10.35 1.72
N HIS A 243 -12.44 -11.22 2.03
CA HIS A 243 -12.19 -12.40 2.87
C HIS A 243 -11.17 -13.34 2.22
N ALA A 244 -11.33 -13.67 0.93
CA ALA A 244 -10.39 -14.53 0.22
C ALA A 244 -8.97 -13.97 0.19
N ALA A 245 -8.80 -12.64 0.04
CA ALA A 245 -7.51 -12.00 0.09
C ALA A 245 -6.89 -12.04 1.51
N ALA A 246 -7.70 -11.82 2.55
CA ALA A 246 -7.25 -11.91 3.93
C ALA A 246 -6.85 -13.34 4.32
N ASP A 247 -7.62 -14.35 3.89
CA ASP A 247 -7.30 -15.76 4.11
C ASP A 247 -5.99 -16.13 3.42
N ARG A 248 -5.77 -15.66 2.20
CA ARG A 248 -4.50 -15.89 1.50
C ARG A 248 -3.31 -15.23 2.20
N SER A 249 -3.49 -14.05 2.80
CA SER A 249 -2.44 -13.39 3.59
C SER A 249 -2.04 -14.24 4.80
N ARG A 250 -3.00 -14.82 5.52
CA ARG A 250 -2.75 -15.74 6.64
C ARG A 250 -2.01 -17.01 6.22
N GLU A 251 -2.41 -17.61 5.08
CA GLU A 251 -1.71 -18.79 4.54
C GLU A 251 -0.23 -18.51 4.21
N LEU A 252 0.10 -17.28 3.77
CA LEU A 252 1.48 -16.89 3.52
C LEU A 252 2.27 -16.76 4.82
N ALA A 253 1.64 -16.32 5.90
CA ALA A 253 2.26 -16.25 7.23
C ALA A 253 2.58 -17.66 7.78
N ASP A 254 1.61 -18.58 7.68
CA ASP A 254 1.78 -19.97 8.17
C ASP A 254 2.93 -20.71 7.46
N GLY A 255 3.23 -20.35 6.22
CA GLY A 255 4.33 -20.94 5.45
C GLY A 255 5.74 -20.54 5.90
N LEU A 256 5.89 -19.49 6.70
CA LEU A 256 7.18 -19.05 7.25
C LEU A 256 7.60 -19.86 8.48
N ASP A 257 6.65 -20.45 9.20
CA ASP A 257 6.91 -21.25 10.41
C ASP A 257 7.42 -22.69 10.09
N ASP A 258 7.36 -23.11 8.82
CA ASP A 258 7.70 -24.48 8.37
C ASP A 258 9.12 -24.59 7.76
N GLU A 259 9.92 -23.51 7.67
CA GLU A 259 11.32 -23.49 7.20
C GLU A 259 12.32 -23.16 8.33
#